data_de1a12c3bf8f49603c3161f893cb19e1
#
_entry.id   de1a12c3bf8f49603c3161f893cb19e1
#
_cell.length_a   1.000
_cell.length_b   1.000
_cell.length_c   1.000
_cell.angle_alpha   90.00
_cell.angle_beta   90.00
_cell.angle_gamma   90.00
#
_symmetry.space_group_name_H-M   'P 1'
#
loop_
_entity.id
_entity.type
_entity.pdbx_description
1 polymer ?
#
loop_
_entity_poly.entity_id
_entity_poly.type
_entity_poly.pdbx_seq_one_letter_code
_entity_poly.pdbx_strand_id
1 'polypeptide(L)'
;MTKVKAKDKVHYVNNKEFYEAVKIHINQCKVAEEMDVELPRVPEYVGECFFKIAQRIATKPNFTNYTFKEDMILDGVENCLRYIRNFNPEKSKNPFSYFTTVITYSFLRRIEKEKKYTYIKLKAMENELHRHDSIANLNPFDTSNFSVDGETMYDNFFQFIKDYEESRRIKNEKKKKPKTKKNNDLKLFLDDE
;
A
#
# COMPACT_ATOMS: atom_id res chain seq x y z
N MET A 1 -14.81 24.55 -28.95
CA MET A 1 -13.99 23.53 -28.23
C MET A 1 -14.77 22.25 -28.13
N THR A 2 -14.54 21.30 -29.03
CA THR A 2 -15.25 20.00 -29.09
C THR A 2 -14.78 19.09 -27.94
N LYS A 3 -15.69 18.72 -27.06
CA LYS A 3 -15.43 17.73 -26.01
C LYS A 3 -15.13 16.37 -26.68
N VAL A 4 -13.87 15.94 -26.66
CA VAL A 4 -13.46 14.60 -27.09
C VAL A 4 -14.24 13.58 -26.26
N LYS A 5 -15.04 12.75 -26.93
CA LYS A 5 -15.85 11.71 -26.29
C LYS A 5 -14.94 10.72 -25.58
N ALA A 6 -15.28 10.32 -24.35
CA ALA A 6 -14.49 9.46 -23.46
C ALA A 6 -14.12 8.07 -24.04
N LYS A 7 -14.62 7.73 -25.24
CA LYS A 7 -14.38 6.45 -25.94
C LYS A 7 -13.03 6.33 -26.65
N ASP A 8 -12.29 7.43 -26.88
CA ASP A 8 -11.07 7.42 -27.68
C ASP A 8 -9.77 7.45 -26.85
N LYS A 9 -9.86 7.30 -25.52
CA LYS A 9 -8.66 7.16 -24.69
C LYS A 9 -8.14 5.73 -24.80
N VAL A 10 -7.06 5.53 -25.57
CA VAL A 10 -6.32 4.27 -25.59
C VAL A 10 -5.96 3.90 -24.16
N HIS A 11 -6.47 2.78 -23.69
CA HIS A 11 -6.13 2.25 -22.37
C HIS A 11 -4.64 1.89 -22.35
N TYR A 12 -3.89 2.37 -21.36
CA TYR A 12 -2.44 2.12 -21.23
C TYR A 12 -2.09 0.62 -21.00
N VAL A 13 -3.07 -0.21 -20.65
CA VAL A 13 -3.00 -1.66 -20.60
C VAL A 13 -4.21 -2.26 -21.32
N ASN A 14 -4.01 -3.14 -22.28
CA ASN A 14 -5.08 -3.90 -22.91
C ASN A 14 -5.49 -5.06 -21.99
N ASN A 15 -6.65 -4.94 -21.35
CA ASN A 15 -7.08 -5.93 -20.34
C ASN A 15 -7.33 -7.32 -20.93
N LYS A 16 -7.68 -7.44 -22.22
CA LYS A 16 -7.90 -8.76 -22.87
C LYS A 16 -6.57 -9.49 -23.07
N GLU A 17 -5.59 -8.81 -23.67
CA GLU A 17 -4.25 -9.37 -23.88
C GLU A 17 -3.57 -9.68 -22.55
N PHE A 18 -3.70 -8.77 -21.57
CA PHE A 18 -3.17 -8.96 -20.23
C PHE A 18 -3.79 -10.20 -19.55
N TYR A 19 -5.11 -10.39 -19.68
CA TYR A 19 -5.79 -11.57 -19.14
C TYR A 19 -5.27 -12.87 -19.78
N GLU A 20 -5.14 -12.93 -21.12
CA GLU A 20 -4.64 -14.12 -21.80
C GLU A 20 -3.19 -14.42 -21.41
N ALA A 21 -2.32 -13.40 -21.35
CA ALA A 21 -0.93 -13.57 -20.95
C ALA A 21 -0.80 -14.11 -19.50
N VAL A 22 -1.57 -13.56 -18.57
CA VAL A 22 -1.59 -14.03 -17.18
C VAL A 22 -2.13 -15.45 -17.08
N LYS A 23 -3.20 -15.77 -17.79
CA LYS A 23 -3.82 -17.11 -17.82
C LYS A 23 -2.85 -18.16 -18.35
N ILE A 24 -2.17 -17.86 -19.47
CA ILE A 24 -1.17 -18.77 -20.06
C ILE A 24 -0.05 -19.02 -19.05
N HIS A 25 0.50 -17.97 -18.44
CA HIS A 25 1.57 -18.10 -17.45
C HIS A 25 1.14 -18.96 -16.24
N ILE A 26 -0.05 -18.73 -15.70
CA ILE A 26 -0.57 -19.52 -14.57
C ILE A 26 -0.71 -21.01 -14.95
N ASN A 27 -1.20 -21.30 -16.16
CA ASN A 27 -1.30 -22.68 -16.61
C ASN A 27 0.08 -23.32 -16.79
N GLN A 28 1.06 -22.60 -17.32
CA GLN A 28 2.45 -23.07 -17.40
C GLN A 28 3.04 -23.36 -16.02
N CYS A 29 2.76 -22.49 -15.02
CA CYS A 29 3.20 -22.73 -13.65
C CYS A 29 2.57 -24.00 -13.06
N LYS A 30 1.28 -24.25 -13.30
CA LYS A 30 0.60 -25.47 -12.83
C LYS A 30 1.23 -26.74 -13.44
N VAL A 31 1.46 -26.72 -14.76
CA VAL A 31 2.12 -27.85 -15.45
C VAL A 31 3.53 -28.08 -14.92
N ALA A 32 4.28 -27.00 -14.67
CA ALA A 32 5.62 -27.09 -14.09
C ALA A 32 5.61 -27.68 -12.67
N GLU A 33 4.63 -27.30 -11.83
CA GLU A 33 4.43 -27.88 -10.50
C GLU A 33 4.05 -29.37 -10.56
N GLU A 34 3.21 -29.77 -11.51
CA GLU A 34 2.82 -31.18 -11.70
C GLU A 34 3.98 -32.06 -12.20
N MET A 35 4.90 -31.47 -12.97
CA MET A 35 6.08 -32.17 -13.51
C MET A 35 7.32 -32.07 -12.60
N ASP A 36 7.21 -31.39 -11.47
CA ASP A 36 8.32 -31.10 -10.52
C ASP A 36 9.55 -30.47 -11.21
N VAL A 37 9.27 -29.51 -12.11
CA VAL A 37 10.30 -28.72 -12.82
C VAL A 37 10.30 -27.26 -12.37
N GLU A 38 11.39 -26.55 -12.70
CA GLU A 38 11.53 -25.13 -12.35
C GLU A 38 10.38 -24.28 -12.93
N LEU A 39 9.86 -23.36 -12.11
CA LEU A 39 8.76 -22.50 -12.51
C LEU A 39 9.20 -21.53 -13.62
N PRO A 40 8.36 -21.34 -14.65
CA PRO A 40 8.66 -20.42 -15.75
C PRO A 40 8.72 -18.98 -15.26
N ARG A 41 9.63 -18.20 -15.86
CA ARG A 41 9.71 -16.74 -15.59
C ARG A 41 8.45 -16.05 -16.07
N VAL A 42 8.05 -15.00 -15.33
CA VAL A 42 6.91 -14.16 -15.73
C VAL A 42 7.24 -13.50 -17.07
N PRO A 43 6.33 -13.54 -18.08
CA PRO A 43 6.53 -12.87 -19.37
C PRO A 43 6.78 -11.38 -19.21
N GLU A 44 7.69 -10.81 -20.00
CA GLU A 44 8.07 -9.40 -19.98
C GLU A 44 6.85 -8.48 -20.11
N TYR A 45 5.95 -8.78 -21.04
CA TYR A 45 4.71 -8.05 -21.24
C TYR A 45 3.86 -7.93 -19.95
N VAL A 46 3.77 -9.01 -19.17
CA VAL A 46 3.04 -9.03 -17.90
C VAL A 46 3.74 -8.12 -16.86
N GLY A 47 5.08 -8.18 -16.79
CA GLY A 47 5.89 -7.28 -15.96
C GLY A 47 5.70 -5.81 -16.32
N GLU A 48 5.72 -5.47 -17.61
CA GLU A 48 5.42 -4.12 -18.10
C GLU A 48 4.01 -3.66 -17.71
N CYS A 49 3.01 -4.54 -17.81
CA CYS A 49 1.66 -4.21 -17.37
C CYS A 49 1.61 -3.86 -15.89
N PHE A 50 2.27 -4.63 -15.02
CA PHE A 50 2.37 -4.31 -13.60
C PHE A 50 3.02 -2.96 -13.35
N PHE A 51 4.12 -2.68 -14.04
CA PHE A 51 4.84 -1.43 -13.91
C PHE A 51 3.98 -0.23 -14.36
N LYS A 52 3.33 -0.32 -15.51
CA LYS A 52 2.41 0.73 -16.03
C LYS A 52 1.25 0.99 -15.06
N ILE A 53 0.68 -0.07 -14.46
CA ILE A 53 -0.39 0.06 -13.46
C ILE A 53 0.15 0.76 -12.19
N ALA A 54 1.31 0.34 -11.68
CA ALA A 54 1.92 0.92 -10.49
C ALA A 54 2.26 2.40 -10.69
N GLN A 55 2.89 2.76 -11.81
CA GLN A 55 3.16 4.16 -12.18
C GLN A 55 1.87 4.99 -12.20
N ARG A 56 0.80 4.48 -12.81
CA ARG A 56 -0.47 5.20 -12.89
C ARG A 56 -1.16 5.38 -11.54
N ILE A 57 -1.02 4.42 -10.63
CA ILE A 57 -1.51 4.54 -9.25
C ILE A 57 -0.68 5.57 -8.48
N ALA A 58 0.64 5.60 -8.66
CA ALA A 58 1.55 6.52 -8.00
C ALA A 58 1.33 8.00 -8.39
N THR A 59 0.65 8.28 -9.51
CA THR A 59 0.27 9.66 -9.90
C THR A 59 -1.02 10.14 -9.23
N LYS A 60 -1.73 9.30 -8.49
CA LYS A 60 -2.93 9.74 -7.78
C LYS A 60 -2.59 10.69 -6.64
N PRO A 61 -3.46 11.67 -6.30
CA PRO A 61 -3.20 12.65 -5.23
C PRO A 61 -2.79 12.01 -3.90
N ASN A 62 -3.35 10.84 -3.58
CA ASN A 62 -3.05 10.13 -2.34
C ASN A 62 -1.63 9.54 -2.27
N PHE A 63 -0.91 9.46 -3.40
CA PHE A 63 0.40 8.80 -3.47
C PHE A 63 1.50 9.67 -4.08
N THR A 64 1.14 10.80 -4.72
CA THR A 64 2.09 11.60 -5.51
C THR A 64 3.14 12.32 -4.69
N ASN A 65 2.83 12.70 -3.43
CA ASN A 65 3.66 13.58 -2.60
C ASN A 65 4.68 12.84 -1.70
N TYR A 66 4.81 11.52 -1.84
CA TYR A 66 5.79 10.76 -1.07
C TYR A 66 7.16 10.79 -1.72
N THR A 67 8.22 11.07 -0.94
CA THR A 67 9.61 11.08 -1.39
C THR A 67 10.08 9.69 -1.84
N PHE A 68 9.52 8.64 -1.27
CA PHE A 68 9.78 7.23 -1.59
C PHE A 68 8.82 6.63 -2.63
N LYS A 69 8.30 7.47 -3.55
CA LYS A 69 7.33 7.05 -4.57
C LYS A 69 7.88 5.95 -5.49
N GLU A 70 9.15 6.01 -5.84
CA GLU A 70 9.80 5.00 -6.69
C GLU A 70 9.86 3.63 -5.99
N ASP A 71 10.22 3.63 -4.71
CA ASP A 71 10.20 2.41 -3.89
C ASP A 71 8.80 1.81 -3.79
N MET A 72 7.75 2.66 -3.68
CA MET A 72 6.36 2.19 -3.69
C MET A 72 6.02 1.48 -5.00
N ILE A 73 6.47 2.01 -6.15
CA ILE A 73 6.26 1.40 -7.46
C ILE A 73 6.93 0.04 -7.53
N LEU A 74 8.20 -0.05 -7.11
CA LEU A 74 8.97 -1.30 -7.10
C LEU A 74 8.36 -2.34 -6.16
N ASP A 75 7.99 -1.96 -4.94
CA ASP A 75 7.28 -2.83 -3.99
C ASP A 75 5.94 -3.32 -4.57
N GLY A 76 5.24 -2.47 -5.34
CA GLY A 76 4.01 -2.83 -6.05
C GLY A 76 4.22 -3.91 -7.10
N VAL A 77 5.24 -3.75 -7.94
CA VAL A 77 5.61 -4.72 -8.98
C VAL A 77 6.08 -6.04 -8.36
N GLU A 78 6.96 -5.98 -7.36
CA GLU A 78 7.43 -7.17 -6.63
C GLU A 78 6.27 -7.98 -6.05
N ASN A 79 5.30 -7.29 -5.40
CA ASN A 79 4.14 -7.97 -4.86
C ASN A 79 3.25 -8.57 -5.96
N CYS A 80 3.11 -7.95 -7.13
CA CYS A 80 2.38 -8.53 -8.25
C CYS A 80 3.06 -9.80 -8.77
N LEU A 81 4.39 -9.79 -8.91
CA LEU A 81 5.16 -10.98 -9.29
C LEU A 81 5.01 -12.12 -8.28
N ARG A 82 5.06 -11.80 -6.97
CA ARG A 82 4.90 -12.77 -5.88
C ARG A 82 3.51 -13.39 -5.83
N TYR A 83 2.46 -12.61 -6.13
CA TYR A 83 1.07 -13.03 -6.01
C TYR A 83 0.38 -13.35 -7.32
N ILE A 84 1.11 -13.41 -8.45
CA ILE A 84 0.52 -13.68 -9.77
C ILE A 84 -0.23 -15.01 -9.80
N ARG A 85 0.31 -16.04 -9.15
CA ARG A 85 -0.30 -17.39 -9.08
C ARG A 85 -1.58 -17.45 -8.25
N ASN A 86 -1.83 -16.46 -7.39
CA ASN A 86 -3.04 -16.39 -6.59
C ASN A 86 -4.24 -15.85 -7.38
N PHE A 87 -4.01 -15.30 -8.57
CA PHE A 87 -5.09 -14.91 -9.46
C PHE A 87 -5.76 -16.14 -10.05
N ASN A 88 -7.09 -16.25 -9.90
CA ASN A 88 -7.86 -17.34 -10.47
C ASN A 88 -8.61 -16.87 -11.72
N PRO A 89 -8.19 -17.32 -12.91
CA PRO A 89 -8.82 -16.94 -14.19
C PRO A 89 -10.28 -17.42 -14.32
N GLU A 90 -10.67 -18.47 -13.61
CA GLU A 90 -12.03 -19.00 -13.66
C GLU A 90 -13.00 -18.13 -12.87
N LYS A 91 -12.54 -17.55 -11.75
CA LYS A 91 -13.34 -16.69 -10.88
C LYS A 91 -13.42 -15.25 -11.38
N SER A 92 -12.38 -14.75 -12.05
CA SER A 92 -12.31 -13.37 -12.50
C SER A 92 -11.67 -13.25 -13.87
N LYS A 93 -12.32 -12.54 -14.79
CA LYS A 93 -11.79 -12.19 -16.11
C LYS A 93 -11.10 -10.82 -16.12
N ASN A 94 -10.89 -10.18 -14.95
CA ASN A 94 -10.32 -8.84 -14.86
C ASN A 94 -9.03 -8.82 -14.00
N PRO A 95 -7.88 -9.21 -14.56
CA PRO A 95 -6.61 -9.14 -13.87
C PRO A 95 -6.20 -7.71 -13.53
N PHE A 96 -6.55 -6.74 -14.38
CA PHE A 96 -6.26 -5.33 -14.13
C PHE A 96 -6.80 -4.85 -12.79
N SER A 97 -8.06 -5.16 -12.47
CA SER A 97 -8.66 -4.80 -11.18
C SER A 97 -7.98 -5.51 -10.00
N TYR A 98 -7.69 -6.81 -10.16
CA TYR A 98 -7.02 -7.60 -9.15
C TYR A 98 -5.64 -7.02 -8.81
N PHE A 99 -4.78 -6.82 -9.82
CA PHE A 99 -3.43 -6.31 -9.59
C PHE A 99 -3.41 -4.83 -9.17
N THR A 100 -4.37 -4.01 -9.61
CA THR A 100 -4.57 -2.66 -9.07
C THR A 100 -4.78 -2.71 -7.55
N THR A 101 -5.56 -3.65 -7.06
CA THR A 101 -5.79 -3.84 -5.61
C THR A 101 -4.51 -4.30 -4.90
N VAL A 102 -3.78 -5.27 -5.45
CA VAL A 102 -2.50 -5.75 -4.91
C VAL A 102 -1.49 -4.60 -4.78
N ILE A 103 -1.33 -3.79 -5.84
CA ILE A 103 -0.42 -2.64 -5.84
C ILE A 103 -0.85 -1.59 -4.81
N THR A 104 -2.14 -1.27 -4.75
CA THR A 104 -2.66 -0.30 -3.78
C THR A 104 -2.36 -0.73 -2.34
N TYR A 105 -2.57 -1.99 -2.00
CA TYR A 105 -2.21 -2.50 -0.67
C TYR A 105 -0.71 -2.53 -0.42
N SER A 106 0.11 -2.77 -1.45
CA SER A 106 1.57 -2.67 -1.33
C SER A 106 1.98 -1.24 -0.98
N PHE A 107 1.43 -0.24 -1.66
CA PHE A 107 1.68 1.18 -1.38
C PHE A 107 1.30 1.56 0.06
N LEU A 108 0.12 1.15 0.51
CA LEU A 108 -0.32 1.41 1.88
C LEU A 108 0.61 0.78 2.92
N ARG A 109 1.09 -0.45 2.68
CA ARG A 109 2.06 -1.13 3.56
C ARG A 109 3.39 -0.39 3.60
N ARG A 110 3.88 0.11 2.45
CA ARG A 110 5.11 0.91 2.41
C ARG A 110 4.95 2.19 3.21
N ILE A 111 3.87 2.93 3.04
CA ILE A 111 3.57 4.14 3.80
C ILE A 111 3.54 3.86 5.31
N GLU A 112 2.89 2.77 5.75
CA GLU A 112 2.88 2.38 7.16
C GLU A 112 4.28 2.03 7.69
N LYS A 113 5.11 1.37 6.87
CA LYS A 113 6.49 1.03 7.20
C LYS A 113 7.35 2.28 7.37
N GLU A 114 7.27 3.24 6.44
CA GLU A 114 8.02 4.49 6.49
C GLU A 114 7.57 5.37 7.68
N LYS A 115 6.27 5.47 7.94
CA LYS A 115 5.74 6.16 9.14
C LYS A 115 6.27 5.53 10.43
N LYS A 116 6.36 4.20 10.49
CA LYS A 116 6.92 3.51 11.65
C LYS A 116 8.41 3.81 11.82
N TYR A 117 9.19 3.83 10.75
CA TYR A 117 10.61 4.18 10.82
C TYR A 117 10.82 5.63 11.27
N THR A 118 10.06 6.56 10.72
CA THR A 118 10.07 7.96 11.16
C THR A 118 9.75 8.06 12.65
N TYR A 119 8.70 7.40 13.12
CA TYR A 119 8.35 7.38 14.54
C TYR A 119 9.48 6.83 15.42
N ILE A 120 10.10 5.71 15.05
CA ILE A 120 11.20 5.12 15.83
C ILE A 120 12.37 6.10 15.91
N LYS A 121 12.73 6.73 14.80
CA LYS A 121 13.82 7.70 14.72
C LYS A 121 13.54 8.92 15.60
N LEU A 122 12.34 9.48 15.50
CA LEU A 122 11.95 10.64 16.28
C LEU A 122 11.85 10.30 17.79
N LYS A 123 11.33 9.15 18.15
CA LYS A 123 11.24 8.70 19.55
C LYS A 123 12.62 8.45 20.18
N ALA A 124 13.58 7.95 19.39
CA ALA A 124 14.95 7.85 19.85
C ALA A 124 15.58 9.22 20.11
N MET A 125 15.33 10.20 19.24
CA MET A 125 15.78 11.59 19.45
C MET A 125 15.15 12.22 20.70
N GLU A 126 13.86 12.04 20.92
CA GLU A 126 13.15 12.52 22.12
C GLU A 126 13.78 11.95 23.40
N ASN A 127 14.03 10.64 23.43
CA ASN A 127 14.66 9.98 24.57
C ASN A 127 16.09 10.50 24.83
N GLU A 128 16.85 10.81 23.78
CA GLU A 128 18.18 11.35 23.90
C GLU A 128 18.16 12.78 24.46
N LEU A 129 17.25 13.62 23.99
CA LEU A 129 17.03 14.96 24.52
C LEU A 129 16.72 14.92 26.03
N HIS A 130 15.78 14.07 26.45
CA HIS A 130 15.44 13.93 27.89
C HIS A 130 16.63 13.41 28.71
N ARG A 131 17.50 12.61 28.14
CA ARG A 131 18.72 12.14 28.83
C ARG A 131 19.74 13.27 29.00
N HIS A 132 19.88 14.13 28.00
CA HIS A 132 20.77 15.30 28.08
C HIS A 132 20.22 16.37 29.02
N ASP A 133 18.94 16.64 29.05
CA ASP A 133 18.30 17.56 30.00
C ASP A 133 18.49 17.13 31.47
N SER A 134 18.60 15.82 31.72
CA SER A 134 18.87 15.28 33.06
C SER A 134 20.33 15.41 33.47
N ILE A 135 21.27 15.60 32.53
CA ILE A 135 22.71 15.68 32.78
C ILE A 135 23.21 17.14 32.81
N ALA A 136 22.56 18.05 32.12
CA ALA A 136 23.00 19.44 32.03
C ALA A 136 21.80 20.40 32.08
N ASN A 137 21.84 21.34 33.04
CA ASN A 137 21.05 22.59 32.98
C ASN A 137 21.47 23.50 31.80
N LEU A 138 21.87 22.92 30.69
CA LEU A 138 22.27 23.59 29.46
C LEU A 138 21.20 23.33 28.44
N ASN A 139 20.49 24.35 28.05
CA ASN A 139 19.59 24.37 26.92
C ASN A 139 20.41 24.22 25.62
N PRO A 140 20.67 23.02 25.09
CA PRO A 140 21.59 22.83 23.94
C PRO A 140 20.96 23.22 22.63
N PHE A 141 19.67 23.57 22.62
CA PHE A 141 18.93 24.01 21.44
C PHE A 141 18.28 25.34 21.73
N ASP A 142 18.95 26.40 21.30
CA ASP A 142 18.28 27.69 21.07
C ASP A 142 17.31 27.50 19.89
N THR A 143 16.06 27.15 20.23
CA THR A 143 14.98 26.88 19.27
C THR A 143 14.48 28.15 18.56
N SER A 144 15.00 29.32 18.91
CA SER A 144 14.59 30.62 18.36
C SER A 144 14.93 30.79 16.87
N ASN A 145 15.86 29.98 16.34
CA ASN A 145 16.35 30.11 14.97
C ASN A 145 15.73 29.16 13.94
N PHE A 146 14.78 28.29 14.32
CA PHE A 146 14.15 27.30 13.44
C PHE A 146 12.62 27.45 13.40
N SER A 147 12.15 28.63 13.04
CA SER A 147 10.73 28.80 12.73
C SER A 147 10.51 28.82 11.22
N VAL A 148 9.78 27.85 10.69
CA VAL A 148 9.17 27.90 9.36
C VAL A 148 7.67 28.11 9.62
N ASP A 149 7.12 29.22 9.14
CA ASP A 149 5.68 29.60 9.22
C ASP A 149 5.07 29.68 10.66
N GLY A 150 5.84 30.10 11.67
CA GLY A 150 5.33 30.34 13.03
C GLY A 150 5.17 29.09 13.89
N GLU A 151 5.32 27.90 13.31
CA GLU A 151 5.47 26.65 14.07
C GLU A 151 6.94 26.23 14.10
N THR A 152 7.45 25.89 15.27
CA THR A 152 8.82 25.41 15.38
C THR A 152 8.90 23.99 14.79
N MET A 153 10.02 23.65 14.14
CA MET A 153 10.30 22.29 13.70
C MET A 153 10.09 21.26 14.83
N TYR A 154 10.23 21.73 16.06
CA TYR A 154 10.01 20.99 17.31
C TYR A 154 8.54 20.63 17.52
N ASP A 155 7.61 21.55 17.27
CA ASP A 155 6.18 21.31 17.47
C ASP A 155 5.67 20.26 16.48
N ASN A 156 6.11 20.33 15.23
CA ASN A 156 5.81 19.32 14.20
C ASN A 156 6.34 17.93 14.55
N PHE A 157 7.51 17.87 15.16
CA PHE A 157 8.15 16.65 15.65
C PHE A 157 7.31 15.96 16.75
N PHE A 158 6.94 16.68 17.79
CA PHE A 158 6.13 16.14 18.89
C PHE A 158 4.70 15.84 18.44
N GLN A 159 4.15 16.66 17.56
CA GLN A 159 2.82 16.42 17.02
C GLN A 159 2.79 15.11 16.23
N PHE A 160 3.80 14.86 15.38
CA PHE A 160 3.88 13.60 14.64
C PHE A 160 3.94 12.37 15.57
N ILE A 161 4.71 12.44 16.67
CA ILE A 161 4.79 11.35 17.65
C ILE A 161 3.42 11.08 18.26
N LYS A 162 2.73 12.13 18.72
CA LYS A 162 1.38 12.02 19.32
C LYS A 162 0.38 11.41 18.33
N ASP A 163 0.34 11.92 17.11
CA ASP A 163 -0.59 11.44 16.07
C ASP A 163 -0.36 9.98 15.72
N TYR A 164 0.90 9.56 15.66
CA TYR A 164 1.25 8.17 15.40
C TYR A 164 0.82 7.26 16.55
N GLU A 165 1.12 7.62 17.79
CA GLU A 165 0.74 6.85 18.99
C GLU A 165 -0.78 6.74 19.13
N GLU A 166 -1.52 7.84 18.91
CA GLU A 166 -2.99 7.86 18.93
C GLU A 166 -3.58 6.97 17.85
N SER A 167 -3.09 7.08 16.62
CA SER A 167 -3.51 6.23 15.50
C SER A 167 -3.29 4.76 15.81
N ARG A 168 -2.19 4.41 16.48
CA ARG A 168 -1.87 3.05 16.90
C ARG A 168 -2.78 2.56 18.02
N ARG A 169 -3.10 3.43 18.98
CA ARG A 169 -4.05 3.14 20.06
C ARG A 169 -5.43 2.80 19.51
N ILE A 170 -5.95 3.64 18.62
CA ILE A 170 -7.24 3.43 17.96
C ILE A 170 -7.27 2.12 17.17
N LYS A 171 -6.20 1.81 16.42
CA LYS A 171 -6.09 0.53 15.68
C LYS A 171 -6.12 -0.68 16.62
N ASN A 172 -5.47 -0.60 17.76
CA ASN A 172 -5.43 -1.68 18.74
C ASN A 172 -6.79 -1.87 19.46
N GLU A 173 -7.47 -0.80 19.78
CA GLU A 173 -8.81 -0.84 20.36
C GLU A 173 -9.84 -1.46 19.40
N LYS A 174 -9.78 -1.09 18.10
CA LYS A 174 -10.63 -1.70 17.06
C LYS A 174 -10.38 -3.20 16.90
N LYS A 175 -9.14 -3.67 17.10
CA LYS A 175 -8.80 -5.10 17.03
C LYS A 175 -9.31 -5.88 18.25
N LYS A 176 -9.40 -5.24 19.42
CA LYS A 176 -9.89 -5.85 20.67
C LYS A 176 -11.43 -5.98 20.73
N LYS A 177 -12.17 -5.15 19.95
CA LYS A 177 -13.62 -5.29 19.88
C LYS A 177 -13.94 -6.59 19.15
N PRO A 178 -14.76 -7.51 19.76
CA PRO A 178 -15.16 -8.73 19.11
C PRO A 178 -15.85 -8.37 17.79
N LYS A 179 -15.46 -9.04 16.70
CA LYS A 179 -16.18 -8.93 15.44
C LYS A 179 -17.58 -9.47 15.71
N THR A 180 -18.58 -8.59 15.82
CA THR A 180 -19.98 -8.99 15.78
C THR A 180 -20.16 -9.80 14.53
N LYS A 181 -20.41 -11.11 14.67
CA LYS A 181 -20.85 -11.95 13.58
C LYS A 181 -22.08 -11.24 13.02
N LYS A 182 -22.05 -10.82 11.77
CA LYS A 182 -23.27 -10.49 11.04
C LYS A 182 -24.08 -11.78 11.09
N ASN A 183 -25.03 -11.83 11.99
CA ASN A 183 -26.06 -12.86 11.96
C ASN A 183 -26.73 -12.66 10.60
N ASN A 184 -26.62 -13.66 9.74
CA ASN A 184 -27.49 -13.81 8.60
C ASN A 184 -28.87 -14.16 9.16
N ASP A 185 -29.63 -13.15 9.56
CA ASP A 185 -31.04 -13.26 9.93
C ASP A 185 -31.94 -13.50 8.70
N LEU A 186 -31.43 -14.25 7.73
CA LEU A 186 -32.19 -14.72 6.56
C LEU A 186 -32.88 -16.07 6.82
N LYS A 187 -32.70 -16.66 8.03
CA LYS A 187 -33.38 -17.90 8.41
C LYS A 187 -34.71 -17.70 9.13
N LEU A 188 -35.09 -16.48 9.47
CA LEU A 188 -36.33 -16.16 10.19
C LEU A 188 -37.56 -15.94 9.27
N PHE A 189 -37.41 -16.10 7.97
CA PHE A 189 -38.52 -15.90 7.01
C PHE A 189 -38.92 -17.16 6.22
N LEU A 190 -38.50 -18.36 6.67
CA LEU A 190 -38.80 -19.60 5.95
C LEU A 190 -39.56 -20.66 6.78
N ASP A 191 -40.01 -20.32 7.97
CA ASP A 191 -40.81 -21.28 8.81
C ASP A 191 -42.19 -20.68 9.13
N ASP A 192 -42.95 -20.26 8.14
CA ASP A 192 -44.39 -20.04 8.22
C ASP A 192 -45.07 -20.44 6.88
N GLU A 193 -45.18 -21.77 6.67
CA GLU A 193 -46.29 -22.41 5.93
C GLU A 193 -46.38 -23.90 6.33
#